data_d2f12318b82be4e0569c5743c73901a2
#
_entry.id   d2f12318b82be4e0569c5743c73901a2
#
_cell.length_a   1.000
_cell.length_b   1.000
_cell.length_c   1.000
_cell.angle_alpha   90.00
_cell.angle_beta   90.00
_cell.angle_gamma   90.00
#
_symmetry.space_group_name_H-M   'P 1'
#
loop_
_entity.id
_entity.type
_entity.pdbx_description
1 polymer ?
#
loop_
_entity_poly.entity_id
_entity_poly.type
_entity_poly.pdbx_seq_one_letter_code
_entity_poly.pdbx_strand_id
1 'polypeptide(L)'
;MRWLVALMFGAIAVFAAGCGDDDSTETTTISVVERAETDVLQHIGPAREKDSTGDVLAFANDLYDENNESKVGSDNGFCIRTAPGEAFECVWTARLDGGQITVQGPFLDADDSELAITGGTGDYENASGTMSLHARNAEGTEYDFTYEVNK
;
A
#
# COMPACT_ATOMS: atom_id res chain seq x y z
N MET A 1 4.31 -35.71 -77.99
CA MET A 1 3.35 -34.90 -77.33
C MET A 1 3.47 -35.10 -75.82
N ARG A 2 4.27 -34.28 -75.14
CA ARG A 2 4.60 -34.47 -73.69
C ARG A 2 3.92 -33.30 -72.93
N TRP A 3 2.98 -33.65 -72.05
CA TRP A 3 2.27 -32.70 -71.20
C TRP A 3 3.07 -32.52 -69.93
N LEU A 4 3.54 -31.30 -69.67
CA LEU A 4 4.14 -30.86 -68.41
C LEU A 4 3.01 -30.36 -67.51
N VAL A 5 2.83 -31.05 -66.36
CA VAL A 5 1.93 -30.57 -65.27
C VAL A 5 2.79 -29.76 -64.34
N ALA A 6 2.54 -28.45 -64.26
CA ALA A 6 3.16 -27.54 -63.27
C ALA A 6 2.39 -27.61 -61.97
N LEU A 7 3.05 -28.11 -60.89
CA LEU A 7 2.55 -28.05 -59.53
C LEU A 7 2.85 -26.67 -58.94
N MET A 8 1.82 -25.86 -58.71
CA MET A 8 1.94 -24.66 -57.89
C MET A 8 1.90 -25.02 -56.41
N PHE A 9 3.01 -24.82 -55.71
CA PHE A 9 3.06 -24.79 -54.25
C PHE A 9 2.57 -23.43 -53.77
N GLY A 10 1.38 -23.38 -53.19
CA GLY A 10 0.87 -22.21 -52.48
C GLY A 10 1.51 -22.17 -51.09
N ALA A 11 2.32 -21.16 -50.82
CA ALA A 11 2.82 -20.87 -49.47
C ALA A 11 1.69 -20.20 -48.68
N ILE A 12 1.19 -20.87 -47.63
CA ILE A 12 0.27 -20.30 -46.66
C ILE A 12 1.13 -19.57 -45.64
N ALA A 13 1.13 -18.23 -45.70
CA ALA A 13 1.68 -17.38 -44.65
C ALA A 13 0.69 -17.35 -43.49
N VAL A 14 1.00 -18.02 -42.37
CA VAL A 14 0.27 -17.88 -41.12
C VAL A 14 0.76 -16.61 -40.46
N PHE A 15 -0.04 -15.52 -40.51
CA PHE A 15 0.16 -14.36 -39.69
C PHE A 15 -0.30 -14.72 -38.27
N ALA A 16 0.65 -14.96 -37.36
CA ALA A 16 0.40 -14.93 -35.93
C ALA A 16 0.14 -13.47 -35.54
N ALA A 17 -1.12 -13.10 -35.38
CA ALA A 17 -1.48 -11.86 -34.68
C ALA A 17 -1.11 -12.06 -33.22
N GLY A 18 0.02 -11.50 -32.79
CA GLY A 18 0.34 -11.36 -31.40
C GLY A 18 -0.63 -10.34 -30.80
N CYS A 19 -1.60 -10.78 -30.01
CA CYS A 19 -2.28 -9.90 -29.05
C CYS A 19 -1.24 -9.53 -28.01
N GLY A 20 -0.65 -8.37 -28.13
CA GLY A 20 -0.02 -7.67 -27.02
C GLY A 20 -1.16 -7.00 -26.28
N ASP A 21 -1.62 -7.59 -25.18
CA ASP A 21 -2.35 -6.85 -24.17
C ASP A 21 -1.30 -5.93 -23.52
N ASP A 22 -1.28 -4.65 -23.94
CA ASP A 22 -0.70 -3.56 -23.18
C ASP A 22 -1.63 -3.35 -21.97
N ASP A 23 -1.49 -4.19 -20.96
CA ASP A 23 -2.09 -4.00 -19.64
C ASP A 23 -1.30 -2.88 -18.96
N SER A 24 -1.58 -1.63 -19.36
CA SER A 24 -1.04 -0.45 -18.70
C SER A 24 -1.75 -0.32 -17.36
N THR A 25 -1.17 -0.88 -16.32
CA THR A 25 -1.62 -0.67 -14.94
C THR A 25 -1.61 0.84 -14.66
N GLU A 26 -2.78 1.41 -14.44
CA GLU A 26 -2.90 2.82 -14.09
C GLU A 26 -2.50 2.99 -12.61
N THR A 27 -1.52 3.87 -12.35
CA THR A 27 -1.10 4.21 -11.00
C THR A 27 -1.72 5.54 -10.59
N THR A 28 -2.39 5.56 -9.45
CA THR A 28 -2.95 6.76 -8.83
C THR A 28 -2.22 7.07 -7.54
N THR A 29 -1.72 8.30 -7.37
CA THR A 29 -1.10 8.77 -6.13
C THR A 29 -2.14 9.45 -5.23
N ILE A 30 -2.21 9.05 -3.95
CA ILE A 30 -3.06 9.64 -2.93
C ILE A 30 -2.17 10.06 -1.76
N SER A 31 -2.14 11.37 -1.43
CA SER A 31 -1.38 11.90 -0.31
C SER A 31 -2.32 12.41 0.78
N VAL A 32 -2.12 11.96 2.00
CA VAL A 32 -2.88 12.39 3.18
C VAL A 32 -1.96 12.55 4.39
N VAL A 33 -2.43 13.29 5.38
CA VAL A 33 -1.74 13.45 6.66
C VAL A 33 -2.55 12.76 7.75
N GLU A 34 -1.92 11.82 8.45
CA GLU A 34 -2.47 11.25 9.68
C GLU A 34 -2.14 12.15 10.87
N ARG A 35 -3.11 12.34 11.77
CA ARG A 35 -2.86 12.89 13.11
C ARG A 35 -3.01 11.77 14.13
N ALA A 36 -1.88 11.36 14.73
CA ALA A 36 -1.78 10.24 15.67
C ALA A 36 -2.33 10.63 17.06
N GLU A 37 -3.63 10.94 17.14
CA GLU A 37 -4.29 11.45 18.35
C GLU A 37 -4.84 10.34 19.25
N THR A 38 -5.04 9.14 18.72
CA THR A 38 -5.68 8.02 19.46
C THR A 38 -4.75 6.87 19.75
N ASP A 39 -3.48 6.99 19.45
CA ASP A 39 -2.48 5.94 19.59
C ASP A 39 -2.36 5.43 21.03
N VAL A 40 -2.51 4.12 21.20
CA VAL A 40 -2.37 3.44 22.48
C VAL A 40 -1.36 2.31 22.37
N LEU A 41 -0.24 2.45 23.05
CA LEU A 41 0.77 1.40 23.18
C LEU A 41 0.49 0.53 24.41
N GLN A 42 0.13 -0.73 24.19
CA GLN A 42 -0.08 -1.72 25.23
C GLN A 42 1.20 -2.55 25.40
N HIS A 43 1.88 -2.37 26.54
CA HIS A 43 3.05 -3.18 26.91
C HIS A 43 2.63 -4.54 27.44
N ILE A 44 3.29 -5.59 26.97
CA ILE A 44 3.10 -6.97 27.44
C ILE A 44 4.31 -7.51 28.20
N GLY A 45 5.47 -6.86 28.08
CA GLY A 45 6.69 -7.21 28.78
C GLY A 45 6.66 -6.86 30.28
N PRO A 46 7.72 -7.20 31.03
CA PRO A 46 7.87 -6.78 32.41
C PRO A 46 7.76 -5.27 32.55
N ALA A 47 7.11 -4.78 33.62
CA ALA A 47 6.83 -3.35 33.84
C ALA A 47 8.08 -2.43 33.83
N ARG A 48 9.27 -2.99 33.95
CA ARG A 48 10.55 -2.26 33.85
C ARG A 48 11.05 -2.07 32.42
N GLU A 49 10.53 -2.85 31.48
CA GLU A 49 10.87 -2.80 30.07
C GLU A 49 9.82 -1.93 29.40
N LYS A 50 10.25 -0.81 28.82
CA LYS A 50 9.35 0.16 28.16
C LYS A 50 9.09 -0.17 26.70
N ASP A 51 9.80 -1.15 26.13
CA ASP A 51 9.70 -1.58 24.76
C ASP A 51 10.07 -3.06 24.70
N SER A 52 9.12 -3.91 24.31
CA SER A 52 9.26 -5.35 24.32
C SER A 52 8.67 -5.96 23.07
N THR A 53 9.29 -7.02 22.55
CA THR A 53 8.70 -7.81 21.47
C THR A 53 7.32 -8.29 21.86
N GLY A 54 6.33 -8.02 20.99
CA GLY A 54 4.93 -8.34 21.18
C GLY A 54 4.09 -7.21 21.76
N ASP A 55 4.67 -6.07 22.17
CA ASP A 55 3.89 -4.88 22.50
C ASP A 55 2.98 -4.50 21.35
N VAL A 56 1.77 -4.04 21.64
CA VAL A 56 0.75 -3.73 20.65
C VAL A 56 0.47 -2.23 20.64
N LEU A 57 0.66 -1.59 19.50
CA LEU A 57 0.16 -0.25 19.22
C LEU A 57 -1.19 -0.40 18.51
N ALA A 58 -2.23 0.23 19.02
CA ALA A 58 -3.55 0.28 18.40
C ALA A 58 -4.00 1.72 18.22
N PHE A 59 -4.65 2.01 17.09
CA PHE A 59 -5.05 3.37 16.72
C PHE A 59 -6.31 3.41 15.84
N ALA A 60 -6.96 4.59 15.86
CA ALA A 60 -8.07 4.94 14.98
C ALA A 60 -8.06 6.46 14.77
N ASN A 61 -7.27 6.93 13.82
CA ASN A 61 -6.94 8.33 13.65
C ASN A 61 -7.71 8.98 12.49
N ASP A 62 -7.71 10.30 12.48
CA ASP A 62 -8.26 11.09 11.38
C ASP A 62 -7.18 11.34 10.32
N LEU A 63 -7.61 11.26 9.05
CA LEU A 63 -6.80 11.59 7.88
C LEU A 63 -7.21 12.94 7.32
N TYR A 64 -6.24 13.79 7.05
CA TYR A 64 -6.38 15.11 6.49
C TYR A 64 -5.80 15.18 5.08
N ASP A 65 -6.15 16.24 4.33
CA ASP A 65 -5.55 16.52 3.04
C ASP A 65 -4.03 16.77 3.15
N GLU A 66 -3.34 16.82 2.02
CA GLU A 66 -1.87 17.04 1.96
C GLU A 66 -1.40 18.32 2.66
N ASN A 67 -2.29 19.33 2.80
CA ASN A 67 -2.02 20.59 3.50
C ASN A 67 -2.30 20.49 5.01
N ASN A 68 -2.80 19.33 5.48
CA ASN A 68 -3.22 19.12 6.88
C ASN A 68 -4.33 20.07 7.36
N GLU A 69 -5.23 20.47 6.47
CA GLU A 69 -6.29 21.44 6.75
C GLU A 69 -7.67 20.82 6.87
N SER A 70 -8.05 19.96 5.91
CA SER A 70 -9.39 19.39 5.81
C SER A 70 -9.37 17.89 6.05
N LYS A 71 -10.24 17.42 6.96
CA LYS A 71 -10.42 15.98 7.14
C LYS A 71 -10.97 15.35 5.87
N VAL A 72 -10.27 14.34 5.35
CA VAL A 72 -10.62 13.62 4.13
C VAL A 72 -10.91 12.15 4.36
N GLY A 73 -10.65 11.65 5.58
CA GLY A 73 -10.88 10.26 5.90
C GLY A 73 -10.54 9.92 7.35
N SER A 74 -10.33 8.65 7.58
CA SER A 74 -9.83 8.11 8.83
C SER A 74 -9.11 6.79 8.57
N ASP A 75 -8.26 6.38 9.48
CA ASP A 75 -7.73 5.02 9.46
C ASP A 75 -7.97 4.31 10.79
N ASN A 76 -7.74 3.03 10.79
CA ASN A 76 -7.67 2.23 12.00
C ASN A 76 -6.83 0.99 11.76
N GLY A 77 -6.06 0.63 12.77
CA GLY A 77 -5.19 -0.52 12.69
C GLY A 77 -4.49 -0.85 13.99
N PHE A 78 -3.52 -1.72 13.83
CA PHE A 78 -2.63 -2.09 14.92
C PHE A 78 -1.26 -2.47 14.39
N CYS A 79 -0.27 -2.39 15.27
CA CYS A 79 1.09 -2.84 15.05
C CYS A 79 1.54 -3.73 16.20
N ILE A 80 2.40 -4.70 15.90
CA ILE A 80 3.04 -5.54 16.90
C ILE A 80 4.53 -5.23 16.88
N ARG A 81 5.14 -4.92 18.02
CA ARG A 81 6.58 -4.72 18.16
C ARG A 81 7.32 -6.00 17.80
N THR A 82 8.03 -6.01 16.70
CA THR A 82 8.84 -7.16 16.25
C THR A 82 10.30 -7.03 16.64
N ALA A 83 10.84 -5.81 16.64
CA ALA A 83 12.21 -5.51 17.04
C ALA A 83 12.21 -4.27 17.97
N PRO A 84 12.44 -4.42 19.28
CA PRO A 84 12.47 -3.30 20.22
C PRO A 84 13.49 -2.23 19.84
N GLY A 85 13.05 -0.96 19.81
CA GLY A 85 13.86 0.19 19.40
C GLY A 85 14.16 0.27 17.90
N GLU A 86 13.56 -0.58 17.06
CA GLU A 86 13.83 -0.64 15.63
C GLU A 86 12.53 -0.62 14.80
N ALA A 87 11.59 -1.57 15.04
CA ALA A 87 10.44 -1.73 14.17
C ALA A 87 9.23 -2.40 14.82
N PHE A 88 8.06 -2.05 14.31
CA PHE A 88 6.80 -2.79 14.41
C PHE A 88 6.48 -3.46 13.06
N GLU A 89 5.68 -4.50 13.08
CA GLU A 89 4.92 -5.00 11.93
C GLU A 89 3.48 -4.52 12.08
N CYS A 90 2.97 -3.83 11.07
CA CYS A 90 1.69 -3.13 11.11
C CYS A 90 0.72 -3.63 10.05
N VAL A 91 -0.57 -3.51 10.35
CA VAL A 91 -1.67 -3.58 9.39
C VAL A 91 -2.72 -2.53 9.75
N TRP A 92 -3.17 -1.76 8.76
CA TRP A 92 -4.29 -0.83 8.94
C TRP A 92 -5.10 -0.62 7.67
N THR A 93 -6.28 -0.04 7.86
CA THR A 93 -7.21 0.30 6.80
C THR A 93 -7.48 1.80 6.80
N ALA A 94 -7.12 2.47 5.72
CA ALA A 94 -7.54 3.84 5.43
C ALA A 94 -8.94 3.83 4.81
N ARG A 95 -9.83 4.66 5.34
CA ARG A 95 -11.18 4.91 4.82
C ARG A 95 -11.18 6.28 4.18
N LEU A 96 -11.31 6.31 2.87
CA LEU A 96 -11.28 7.52 2.04
C LEU A 96 -12.61 7.68 1.29
N ASP A 97 -12.78 8.80 0.61
CA ASP A 97 -13.88 8.92 -0.34
C ASP A 97 -13.73 7.85 -1.43
N GLY A 98 -14.84 7.20 -1.77
CA GLY A 98 -14.86 6.10 -2.74
C GLY A 98 -14.59 4.71 -2.17
N GLY A 99 -13.98 4.54 -0.98
CA GLY A 99 -13.74 3.19 -0.44
C GLY A 99 -12.66 3.09 0.63
N GLN A 100 -12.02 1.94 0.68
CA GLN A 100 -11.00 1.62 1.67
C GLN A 100 -9.75 1.05 1.00
N ILE A 101 -8.58 1.35 1.59
CA ILE A 101 -7.28 0.77 1.21
C ILE A 101 -6.70 0.10 2.45
N THR A 102 -6.27 -1.16 2.33
CA THR A 102 -5.58 -1.87 3.41
C THR A 102 -4.10 -1.97 3.07
N VAL A 103 -3.25 -1.68 4.06
CA VAL A 103 -1.79 -1.79 3.95
C VAL A 103 -1.23 -2.70 5.03
N GLN A 104 -0.07 -3.31 4.74
CA GLN A 104 0.69 -4.11 5.68
C GLN A 104 2.19 -3.96 5.44
N GLY A 105 2.97 -3.91 6.50
CA GLY A 105 4.43 -3.88 6.45
C GLY A 105 5.07 -3.28 7.69
N PRO A 106 6.38 -3.03 7.63
CA PRO A 106 7.13 -2.49 8.76
C PRO A 106 6.82 -1.01 9.01
N PHE A 107 6.72 -0.62 10.28
CA PHE A 107 6.84 0.75 10.75
C PHE A 107 8.17 0.88 11.51
N LEU A 108 9.08 1.69 10.98
CA LEU A 108 10.44 1.88 11.49
C LEU A 108 10.47 3.05 12.47
N ASP A 109 11.16 2.87 13.61
CA ASP A 109 11.19 3.88 14.68
C ASP A 109 11.97 5.16 14.29
N ALA A 110 12.95 5.04 13.40
CA ALA A 110 13.89 6.13 13.10
C ALA A 110 13.95 6.54 11.62
N ASP A 111 13.40 5.73 10.73
CA ASP A 111 13.47 5.92 9.29
C ASP A 111 12.06 5.95 8.67
N ASP A 112 11.96 6.45 7.44
CA ASP A 112 10.74 6.33 6.64
C ASP A 112 10.40 4.86 6.41
N SER A 113 9.12 4.57 6.33
CA SER A 113 8.61 3.21 6.16
C SER A 113 7.92 3.05 4.82
N GLU A 114 8.00 1.85 4.26
CA GLU A 114 7.25 1.47 3.06
C GLU A 114 6.44 0.20 3.37
N LEU A 115 5.14 0.26 3.10
CA LEU A 115 4.21 -0.82 3.32
C LEU A 115 3.57 -1.23 1.99
N ALA A 116 3.23 -2.50 1.86
CA ALA A 116 2.48 -2.99 0.70
C ALA A 116 1.00 -2.62 0.82
N ILE A 117 0.39 -2.15 -0.28
CA ILE A 117 -1.07 -2.11 -0.42
C ILE A 117 -1.53 -3.55 -0.70
N THR A 118 -2.30 -4.13 0.24
CA THR A 118 -2.71 -5.53 0.21
C THR A 118 -4.12 -5.75 -0.32
N GLY A 119 -4.85 -4.66 -0.60
CA GLY A 119 -6.18 -4.68 -1.17
C GLY A 119 -6.98 -3.43 -0.84
N GLY A 120 -8.24 -3.43 -1.27
CA GLY A 120 -9.17 -2.34 -1.02
C GLY A 120 -10.62 -2.71 -1.34
N THR A 121 -11.52 -1.75 -1.16
CA THR A 121 -12.94 -1.88 -1.46
C THR A 121 -13.47 -0.65 -2.20
N GLY A 122 -14.64 -0.75 -2.84
CA GLY A 122 -15.21 0.35 -3.61
C GLY A 122 -14.34 0.72 -4.80
N ASP A 123 -14.01 1.99 -4.95
CA ASP A 123 -13.14 2.47 -6.03
C ASP A 123 -11.71 1.92 -5.95
N TYR A 124 -11.35 1.29 -4.83
CA TYR A 124 -10.05 0.65 -4.58
C TYR A 124 -10.10 -0.88 -4.63
N GLU A 125 -11.16 -1.46 -5.18
CA GLU A 125 -11.23 -2.91 -5.39
C GLU A 125 -10.06 -3.40 -6.24
N ASN A 126 -9.40 -4.49 -5.81
CA ASN A 126 -8.17 -5.03 -6.40
C ASN A 126 -6.93 -4.11 -6.33
N ALA A 127 -6.95 -3.06 -5.50
CA ALA A 127 -5.78 -2.19 -5.31
C ALA A 127 -4.56 -2.99 -4.88
N SER A 128 -3.41 -2.62 -5.45
CA SER A 128 -2.07 -3.08 -5.11
C SER A 128 -1.10 -1.91 -5.19
N GLY A 129 0.15 -2.10 -4.80
CA GLY A 129 1.16 -1.05 -4.86
C GLY A 129 1.84 -0.83 -3.51
N THR A 130 2.28 0.38 -3.26
CA THR A 130 3.02 0.75 -2.05
C THR A 130 2.40 1.94 -1.34
N MET A 131 2.63 2.03 -0.05
CA MET A 131 2.36 3.20 0.76
C MET A 131 3.63 3.61 1.51
N SER A 132 4.07 4.85 1.32
CA SER A 132 5.19 5.43 2.05
C SER A 132 4.67 6.20 3.25
N LEU A 133 5.37 6.08 4.37
CA LEU A 133 5.09 6.78 5.63
C LEU A 133 6.31 7.59 6.03
N HIS A 134 6.14 8.89 6.24
CA HIS A 134 7.15 9.83 6.71
C HIS A 134 6.67 10.58 7.95
N ALA A 135 7.47 10.60 9.02
CA ALA A 135 7.14 11.38 10.22
C ALA A 135 7.37 12.88 9.96
N ARG A 136 6.32 13.71 10.07
CA ARG A 136 6.39 15.16 9.86
C ARG A 136 7.09 15.91 10.99
N ASN A 137 7.13 15.30 12.18
CA ASN A 137 7.73 15.88 13.37
C ASN A 137 8.43 14.81 14.21
N ALA A 138 9.35 15.25 15.05
CA ALA A 138 10.14 14.37 15.92
C ALA A 138 9.32 13.76 17.06
N GLU A 139 8.17 14.32 17.38
CA GLU A 139 7.25 13.85 18.42
C GLU A 139 6.42 12.65 17.97
N GLY A 140 6.37 12.37 16.64
CA GLY A 140 5.57 11.29 16.08
C GLY A 140 4.06 11.50 16.26
N THR A 141 3.60 12.74 16.08
CA THR A 141 2.18 13.10 16.22
C THR A 141 1.49 13.37 14.89
N GLU A 142 2.25 13.51 13.81
CA GLU A 142 1.75 13.69 12.45
C GLU A 142 2.64 12.94 11.47
N TYR A 143 2.00 12.26 10.51
CA TYR A 143 2.66 11.47 9.48
C TYR A 143 2.11 11.80 8.10
N ASP A 144 3.00 11.89 7.10
CA ASP A 144 2.62 11.92 5.69
C ASP A 144 2.48 10.47 5.19
N PHE A 145 1.30 10.13 4.66
CA PHE A 145 1.04 8.89 3.98
C PHE A 145 0.86 9.14 2.48
N THR A 146 1.69 8.49 1.67
CA THR A 146 1.58 8.55 0.21
C THR A 146 1.31 7.16 -0.34
N TYR A 147 0.12 6.95 -0.89
CA TYR A 147 -0.31 5.69 -1.51
C TYR A 147 -0.07 5.77 -3.02
N GLU A 148 0.74 4.87 -3.57
CA GLU A 148 0.88 4.61 -5.00
C GLU A 148 0.01 3.40 -5.35
N VAL A 149 -1.21 3.68 -5.80
CA VAL A 149 -2.26 2.67 -6.02
C VAL A 149 -2.28 2.23 -7.46
N ASN A 150 -2.03 0.95 -7.71
CA ASN A 150 -2.17 0.30 -9.01
C ASN A 150 -3.53 -0.40 -9.11
N LYS A 151 -4.22 -0.25 -10.24
CA LYS A 151 -5.53 -0.85 -10.55
C LYS A 151 -5.51 -1.58 -11.88
#